data_65263f52101d846f920df6c130350366
#
_entry.id   65263f52101d846f920df6c130350366
#
_cell.length_a   1.000
_cell.length_b   1.000
_cell.length_c   1.000
_cell.angle_alpha   90.00
_cell.angle_beta   90.00
_cell.angle_gamma   90.00
#
_symmetry.space_group_name_H-M   'P 1'
#
loop_
_entity.id
_entity.type
_entity.pdbx_description
1 polymer ?
#
loop_
_entity_poly.entity_id
_entity_poly.type
_entity_poly.pdbx_seq_one_letter_code
_entity_poly.pdbx_strand_id
1 'polypeptide(L)'
;EPRAKAHRKRNAANKAKNPYKEACPLIQVIAGKKGSGKTKRIIEMANTAAKDTKHDIVFIDDDNRYMFDLSREVRFVNAGEYELENDQMFMGFISGATSQNFDIGQIFIDAFKKLVKADLSTTEWVFKRLEKISEKSGVDFILSLSEDPADLPEFIAKYVI
;
A
#
# COMPACT_ATOMS: atom_id res chain seq x y z
N GLU A 1 -0.94 23.80 12.34
CA GLU A 1 0.00 23.22 13.34
C GLU A 1 -0.66 22.39 14.45
N PRO A 2 -1.82 22.75 15.06
CA PRO A 2 -2.44 21.91 16.08
C PRO A 2 -2.92 20.55 15.59
N ARG A 3 -3.40 20.46 14.31
CA ARG A 3 -3.87 19.22 13.71
C ARG A 3 -2.73 18.22 13.43
N ALA A 4 -1.57 18.69 12.98
CA ALA A 4 -0.39 17.86 12.76
C ALA A 4 0.18 17.29 14.08
N LYS A 5 0.13 18.07 15.16
CA LYS A 5 0.54 17.63 16.51
C LYS A 5 -0.43 16.60 17.09
N ALA A 6 -1.73 16.76 16.85
CA ALA A 6 -2.75 15.80 17.28
C ALA A 6 -2.62 14.47 16.55
N HIS A 7 -2.31 14.51 15.24
CA HIS A 7 -2.08 13.32 14.44
C HIS A 7 -0.80 12.57 14.86
N ARG A 8 0.30 13.30 15.12
CA ARG A 8 1.53 12.70 15.67
C ARG A 8 1.29 12.02 17.03
N LYS A 9 0.47 12.62 17.91
CA LYS A 9 0.12 12.02 19.20
C LYS A 9 -0.77 10.78 19.05
N ARG A 10 -1.72 10.77 18.07
CA ARG A 10 -2.56 9.60 17.77
C ARG A 10 -1.74 8.45 17.21
N ASN A 11 -0.82 8.71 16.28
CA ASN A 11 0.06 7.68 15.70
C ASN A 11 1.05 7.13 16.74
N ALA A 12 1.60 7.97 17.60
CA ALA A 12 2.44 7.53 18.71
C ALA A 12 1.65 6.70 19.74
N ALA A 13 0.40 7.08 20.03
CA ALA A 13 -0.48 6.33 20.93
C ALA A 13 -0.94 5.00 20.35
N ASN A 14 -1.13 4.92 19.01
CA ASN A 14 -1.46 3.65 18.32
C ASN A 14 -0.24 2.72 18.21
N LYS A 15 0.97 3.25 18.03
CA LYS A 15 2.21 2.46 18.14
C LYS A 15 2.39 1.85 19.53
N ALA A 16 1.98 2.56 20.57
CA ALA A 16 2.12 2.11 21.97
C ALA A 16 1.06 1.08 22.41
N LYS A 17 -0.02 0.90 21.66
CA LYS A 17 -1.14 0.01 22.05
C LYS A 17 -1.19 -1.35 21.35
N ASN A 18 -0.28 -1.63 20.42
CA ASN A 18 -0.19 -2.94 19.80
C ASN A 18 1.11 -3.64 20.20
N PRO A 19 1.09 -4.52 21.22
CA PRO A 19 2.27 -5.25 21.67
C PRO A 19 2.79 -6.25 20.62
N TYR A 20 2.03 -6.48 19.52
CA TYR A 20 2.43 -7.30 18.37
C TYR A 20 3.03 -6.49 17.23
N LYS A 21 3.19 -5.18 17.35
CA LYS A 21 3.94 -4.32 16.41
C LYS A 21 5.44 -4.25 16.73
N GLU A 22 6.05 -5.34 17.15
CA GLU A 22 7.48 -5.49 17.00
C GLU A 22 7.78 -5.61 15.51
N ALA A 23 8.32 -4.52 14.93
CA ALA A 23 8.93 -4.47 13.59
C ALA A 23 8.07 -5.04 12.44
N CYS A 24 6.76 -4.73 12.40
CA CYS A 24 6.02 -4.92 11.16
C CYS A 24 6.59 -3.93 10.12
N PRO A 25 7.12 -4.39 8.98
CA PRO A 25 7.62 -3.47 7.97
C PRO A 25 6.49 -2.55 7.53
N LEU A 26 6.79 -1.26 7.41
CA LEU A 26 5.87 -0.22 6.92
C LEU A 26 5.43 -0.48 5.47
N ILE A 27 6.15 -1.38 4.79
CA ILE A 27 5.84 -1.89 3.45
C ILE A 27 5.84 -3.41 3.51
N GLN A 28 4.84 -4.02 2.89
CA GLN A 28 4.72 -5.47 2.69
C GLN A 28 4.49 -5.77 1.21
N VAL A 29 5.12 -6.83 0.71
CA VAL A 29 5.01 -7.25 -0.69
C VAL A 29 4.52 -8.69 -0.76
N ILE A 30 3.42 -8.92 -1.48
CA ILE A 30 2.92 -10.23 -1.86
C ILE A 30 3.44 -10.52 -3.26
N ALA A 31 4.49 -11.32 -3.36
CA ALA A 31 5.09 -11.70 -4.64
C ALA A 31 4.67 -13.12 -5.07
N GLY A 32 4.61 -13.33 -6.37
CA GLY A 32 4.31 -14.63 -6.95
C GLY A 32 4.01 -14.54 -8.44
N LYS A 33 4.15 -15.63 -9.16
CA LYS A 33 3.81 -15.71 -10.59
C LYS A 33 2.34 -15.38 -10.82
N LYS A 34 2.00 -15.00 -12.05
CA LYS A 34 0.60 -14.80 -12.45
C LYS A 34 -0.22 -16.06 -12.15
N GLY A 35 -1.41 -15.90 -11.55
CA GLY A 35 -2.27 -17.01 -11.15
C GLY A 35 -1.93 -17.65 -9.80
N SER A 36 -0.98 -17.13 -9.02
CA SER A 36 -0.60 -17.67 -7.70
C SER A 36 -1.54 -17.28 -6.56
N GLY A 37 -2.65 -16.57 -6.83
CA GLY A 37 -3.63 -16.18 -5.79
C GLY A 37 -3.32 -14.89 -5.05
N LYS A 38 -2.38 -14.06 -5.54
CA LYS A 38 -2.00 -12.78 -4.89
C LYS A 38 -3.18 -11.83 -4.71
N THR A 39 -3.98 -11.64 -5.75
CA THR A 39 -5.14 -10.74 -5.71
C THR A 39 -6.14 -11.18 -4.66
N LYS A 40 -6.45 -12.47 -4.55
CA LYS A 40 -7.31 -12.99 -3.50
C LYS A 40 -6.74 -12.71 -2.12
N ARG A 41 -5.45 -12.95 -1.92
CA ARG A 41 -4.77 -12.72 -0.64
C ARG A 41 -4.80 -11.24 -0.24
N ILE A 42 -4.48 -10.31 -1.15
CA ILE A 42 -4.46 -8.89 -0.85
C ILE A 42 -5.88 -8.34 -0.55
N ILE A 43 -6.92 -8.85 -1.24
CA ILE A 43 -8.32 -8.53 -0.96
C ILE A 43 -8.74 -9.01 0.44
N GLU A 44 -8.40 -10.25 0.79
CA GLU A 44 -8.69 -10.81 2.12
C GLU A 44 -8.00 -9.98 3.23
N MET A 45 -6.76 -9.55 3.01
CA MET A 45 -6.04 -8.68 3.95
C MET A 45 -6.72 -7.32 4.10
N ALA A 46 -7.14 -6.69 2.99
CA ALA A 46 -7.83 -5.40 3.01
C ALA A 46 -9.18 -5.51 3.75
N ASN A 47 -9.97 -6.55 3.45
CA ASN A 47 -11.25 -6.79 4.11
C ASN A 47 -11.10 -7.09 5.61
N THR A 48 -10.05 -7.80 6.00
CA THR A 48 -9.74 -8.05 7.42
C THR A 48 -9.34 -6.75 8.11
N ALA A 49 -8.44 -5.98 7.50
CA ALA A 49 -8.01 -4.69 8.05
C ALA A 49 -9.20 -3.73 8.26
N ALA A 50 -10.13 -3.69 7.32
CA ALA A 50 -11.32 -2.84 7.43
C ALA A 50 -12.23 -3.18 8.63
N LYS A 51 -12.25 -4.45 9.05
CA LYS A 51 -13.02 -4.88 10.23
C LYS A 51 -12.31 -4.53 11.54
N ASP A 52 -10.97 -4.56 11.54
CA ASP A 52 -10.16 -4.51 12.76
C ASP A 52 -9.66 -3.10 13.10
N THR A 53 -9.80 -2.14 12.18
CA THR A 53 -9.30 -0.78 12.36
C THR A 53 -10.40 0.27 12.28
N LYS A 54 -10.15 1.40 12.94
CA LYS A 54 -10.96 2.63 12.81
C LYS A 54 -10.41 3.60 11.76
N HIS A 55 -9.29 3.22 11.11
CA HIS A 55 -8.67 4.03 10.06
C HIS A 55 -9.29 3.70 8.71
N ASP A 56 -9.21 4.64 7.80
CA ASP A 56 -9.62 4.43 6.42
C ASP A 56 -8.66 3.47 5.73
N ILE A 57 -9.23 2.53 5.00
CA ILE A 57 -8.51 1.57 4.16
C ILE A 57 -8.75 1.95 2.70
N VAL A 58 -7.67 2.10 1.96
CA VAL A 58 -7.70 2.37 0.52
C VAL A 58 -7.17 1.16 -0.24
N PHE A 59 -7.85 0.76 -1.29
CA PHE A 59 -7.44 -0.29 -2.21
C PHE A 59 -7.34 0.27 -3.62
N ILE A 60 -6.15 0.19 -4.22
CA ILE A 60 -5.84 0.72 -5.54
C ILE A 60 -5.58 -0.44 -6.49
N ASP A 61 -6.24 -0.46 -7.64
CA ASP A 61 -6.07 -1.45 -8.70
C ASP A 61 -6.00 -0.77 -10.07
N ASP A 62 -5.60 -1.51 -11.10
CA ASP A 62 -5.53 -1.02 -12.48
C ASP A 62 -6.86 -1.13 -13.24
N ASP A 63 -7.84 -1.83 -12.69
CA ASP A 63 -9.20 -1.96 -13.25
C ASP A 63 -10.27 -2.23 -12.17
N ASN A 64 -11.53 -2.39 -12.57
CA ASN A 64 -12.69 -2.54 -11.67
C ASN A 64 -13.07 -4.01 -11.37
N ARG A 65 -12.32 -5.01 -11.83
CA ARG A 65 -12.75 -6.42 -11.79
C ARG A 65 -13.09 -6.93 -10.40
N TYR A 66 -12.35 -6.50 -9.40
CA TYR A 66 -12.47 -6.97 -8.03
C TYR A 66 -13.13 -5.98 -7.07
N MET A 67 -13.68 -4.89 -7.58
CA MET A 67 -14.31 -3.85 -6.77
C MET A 67 -15.39 -4.38 -5.83
N PHE A 68 -16.18 -5.36 -6.29
CA PHE A 68 -17.29 -5.93 -5.50
C PHE A 68 -16.86 -7.03 -4.51
N ASP A 69 -15.60 -7.49 -4.58
CA ASP A 69 -15.04 -8.45 -3.62
C ASP A 69 -14.53 -7.75 -2.35
N LEU A 70 -14.46 -6.43 -2.39
CA LEU A 70 -14.04 -5.61 -1.26
C LEU A 70 -15.23 -5.22 -0.39
N SER A 71 -15.00 -5.16 0.92
CA SER A 71 -15.93 -4.61 1.90
C SER A 71 -16.25 -3.14 1.59
N ARG A 72 -17.46 -2.70 1.94
CA ARG A 72 -17.90 -1.30 1.73
C ARG A 72 -17.09 -0.27 2.52
N GLU A 73 -16.45 -0.70 3.58
CA GLU A 73 -15.55 0.12 4.40
C GLU A 73 -14.19 0.36 3.74
N VAL A 74 -13.85 -0.41 2.69
CA VAL A 74 -12.65 -0.21 1.88
C VAL A 74 -12.95 0.75 0.75
N ARG A 75 -12.21 1.87 0.69
CA ARG A 75 -12.29 2.79 -0.44
C ARG A 75 -11.55 2.22 -1.63
N PHE A 76 -12.28 1.81 -2.65
CA PHE A 76 -11.71 1.35 -3.91
C PHE A 76 -11.34 2.53 -4.82
N VAL A 77 -10.18 2.44 -5.48
CA VAL A 77 -9.70 3.42 -6.47
C VAL A 77 -9.19 2.68 -7.70
N ASN A 78 -9.84 2.89 -8.85
CA ASN A 78 -9.36 2.42 -10.13
C ASN A 78 -8.30 3.39 -10.68
N ALA A 79 -7.02 3.06 -10.50
CA ALA A 79 -5.93 3.89 -10.98
C ALA A 79 -5.79 3.90 -12.50
N GLY A 80 -6.37 2.90 -13.19
CA GLY A 80 -6.42 2.85 -14.65
C GLY A 80 -7.17 4.04 -15.28
N GLU A 81 -8.10 4.64 -14.55
CA GLU A 81 -8.84 5.83 -15.00
C GLU A 81 -8.01 7.12 -15.01
N TYR A 82 -6.86 7.12 -14.34
CA TYR A 82 -6.00 8.31 -14.17
C TYR A 82 -4.77 8.29 -15.10
N GLU A 83 -4.70 7.34 -16.03
CA GLU A 83 -3.68 7.30 -17.10
C GLU A 83 -2.24 7.45 -16.59
N LEU A 84 -1.90 6.70 -15.53
CA LEU A 84 -0.53 6.69 -15.00
C LEU A 84 0.42 6.08 -16.03
N GLU A 85 1.40 6.82 -16.52
CA GLU A 85 2.28 6.41 -17.61
C GLU A 85 3.69 5.98 -17.15
N ASN A 86 4.06 6.33 -15.92
CA ASN A 86 5.39 6.06 -15.38
C ASN A 86 5.39 6.05 -13.84
N ASP A 87 6.51 5.69 -13.29
CA ASP A 87 6.73 5.61 -11.84
C ASP A 87 6.64 6.97 -11.13
N GLN A 88 6.98 8.06 -11.80
CA GLN A 88 6.85 9.42 -11.24
C GLN A 88 5.38 9.82 -11.09
N MET A 89 4.56 9.55 -12.12
CA MET A 89 3.11 9.79 -12.05
C MET A 89 2.47 8.92 -10.97
N PHE A 90 2.86 7.64 -10.88
CA PHE A 90 2.41 6.75 -9.82
C PHE A 90 2.73 7.31 -8.43
N MET A 91 3.96 7.78 -8.20
CA MET A 91 4.33 8.36 -6.92
C MET A 91 3.61 9.67 -6.60
N GLY A 92 3.36 10.50 -7.61
CA GLY A 92 2.51 11.69 -7.47
C GLY A 92 1.08 11.34 -7.05
N PHE A 93 0.51 10.30 -7.65
CA PHE A 93 -0.81 9.78 -7.33
C PHE A 93 -0.89 9.28 -5.88
N ILE A 94 0.06 8.47 -5.42
CA ILE A 94 0.14 7.97 -4.05
C ILE A 94 0.35 9.12 -3.06
N SER A 95 1.23 10.06 -3.37
CA SER A 95 1.47 11.23 -2.53
C SER A 95 0.22 12.10 -2.38
N GLY A 96 -0.52 12.30 -3.47
CA GLY A 96 -1.78 13.03 -3.49
C GLY A 96 -2.85 12.34 -2.64
N ALA A 97 -3.03 11.03 -2.81
CA ALA A 97 -3.98 10.24 -2.02
C ALA A 97 -3.66 10.31 -0.52
N THR A 98 -2.39 10.22 -0.16
CA THR A 98 -1.95 10.24 1.25
C THR A 98 -2.06 11.62 1.87
N SER A 99 -1.81 12.69 1.08
CA SER A 99 -1.76 14.06 1.60
C SER A 99 -3.13 14.66 1.92
N GLN A 100 -4.17 14.20 1.24
CA GLN A 100 -5.51 14.76 1.38
C GLN A 100 -6.35 14.13 2.49
N ASN A 101 -5.98 12.95 2.99
CA ASN A 101 -6.72 12.24 4.02
C ASN A 101 -5.78 11.70 5.11
N PHE A 102 -5.82 12.33 6.30
CA PHE A 102 -4.99 11.97 7.45
C PHE A 102 -5.49 10.75 8.23
N ASP A 103 -6.68 10.25 7.91
CA ASP A 103 -7.27 9.10 8.60
C ASP A 103 -6.94 7.77 7.92
N ILE A 104 -6.27 7.78 6.76
CA ILE A 104 -5.80 6.57 6.09
C ILE A 104 -4.76 5.86 6.97
N GLY A 105 -5.04 4.60 7.30
CA GLY A 105 -4.11 3.72 8.03
C GLY A 105 -3.34 2.77 7.12
N GLN A 106 -3.98 2.28 6.05
CA GLN A 106 -3.37 1.33 5.13
C GLN A 106 -3.78 1.62 3.69
N ILE A 107 -2.84 1.45 2.77
CA ILE A 107 -3.07 1.49 1.32
C ILE A 107 -2.62 0.16 0.73
N PHE A 108 -3.57 -0.57 0.16
CA PHE A 108 -3.35 -1.78 -0.60
C PHE A 108 -3.23 -1.43 -2.07
N ILE A 109 -2.22 -1.95 -2.75
CA ILE A 109 -1.95 -1.67 -4.17
C ILE A 109 -1.83 -3.00 -4.90
N ASP A 110 -2.88 -3.41 -5.60
CA ASP A 110 -2.81 -4.55 -6.52
C ASP A 110 -2.20 -4.13 -7.86
N ALA A 111 -1.66 -5.09 -8.59
CA ALA A 111 -1.05 -4.86 -9.90
C ALA A 111 0.06 -3.78 -9.94
N PHE A 112 0.89 -3.68 -8.89
CA PHE A 112 1.93 -2.67 -8.75
C PHE A 112 2.77 -2.48 -10.02
N LYS A 113 3.26 -3.59 -10.63
CA LYS A 113 4.09 -3.54 -11.85
C LYS A 113 3.38 -2.88 -13.04
N LYS A 114 2.07 -3.08 -13.16
CA LYS A 114 1.26 -2.44 -14.21
C LYS A 114 1.05 -0.95 -13.97
N LEU A 115 0.99 -0.53 -12.71
CA LEU A 115 0.75 0.86 -12.33
C LEU A 115 2.03 1.70 -12.43
N VAL A 116 3.18 1.17 -12.01
CA VAL A 116 4.44 1.93 -12.10
C VAL A 116 5.00 1.97 -13.51
N LYS A 117 4.67 1.00 -14.38
CA LYS A 117 5.13 0.92 -15.78
C LYS A 117 6.65 1.13 -15.94
N ALA A 118 7.42 0.57 -15.01
CA ALA A 118 8.87 0.64 -14.99
C ALA A 118 9.48 -0.75 -14.73
N ASP A 119 10.71 -0.93 -15.12
CA ASP A 119 11.48 -2.12 -14.74
C ASP A 119 11.68 -2.14 -13.23
N LEU A 120 11.45 -3.29 -12.58
CA LEU A 120 11.56 -3.40 -11.12
C LEU A 120 12.93 -3.03 -10.60
N SER A 121 13.99 -3.30 -11.35
CA SER A 121 15.36 -2.95 -10.97
C SER A 121 15.59 -1.44 -10.83
N THR A 122 14.74 -0.61 -11.46
CA THR A 122 14.81 0.85 -11.42
C THR A 122 13.91 1.48 -10.35
N THR A 123 13.12 0.68 -9.62
CA THR A 123 12.09 1.18 -8.71
C THR A 123 12.56 1.37 -7.26
N GLU A 124 13.86 1.27 -6.97
CA GLU A 124 14.38 1.42 -5.61
C GLU A 124 13.97 2.76 -4.99
N TRP A 125 14.01 3.84 -5.76
CA TRP A 125 13.59 5.16 -5.30
C TRP A 125 12.11 5.23 -4.93
N VAL A 126 11.24 4.45 -5.62
CA VAL A 126 9.81 4.34 -5.31
C VAL A 126 9.63 3.75 -3.92
N PHE A 127 10.30 2.63 -3.61
CA PHE A 127 10.25 2.00 -2.30
C PHE A 127 10.78 2.91 -1.19
N LYS A 128 11.91 3.60 -1.43
CA LYS A 128 12.44 4.59 -0.49
C LYS A 128 11.46 5.75 -0.26
N ARG A 129 10.73 6.16 -1.28
CA ARG A 129 9.73 7.21 -1.15
C ARG A 129 8.51 6.72 -0.38
N LEU A 130 8.03 5.49 -0.63
CA LEU A 130 6.95 4.87 0.14
C LEU A 130 7.33 4.73 1.62
N GLU A 131 8.56 4.32 1.94
CA GLU A 131 9.06 4.30 3.33
C GLU A 131 8.96 5.67 3.99
N LYS A 132 9.44 6.73 3.33
CA LYS A 132 9.38 8.10 3.86
C LYS A 132 7.95 8.58 4.08
N ILE A 133 7.03 8.28 3.15
CA ILE A 133 5.61 8.60 3.28
C ILE A 133 5.04 7.86 4.49
N SER A 134 5.31 6.57 4.61
CA SER A 134 4.84 5.74 5.72
C SER A 134 5.36 6.24 7.07
N GLU A 135 6.64 6.54 7.19
CA GLU A 135 7.24 7.10 8.40
C GLU A 135 6.60 8.43 8.82
N LYS A 136 6.32 9.30 7.84
CA LYS A 136 5.76 10.62 8.07
C LYS A 136 4.27 10.58 8.40
N SER A 137 3.49 9.78 7.66
CA SER A 137 2.02 9.75 7.74
C SER A 137 1.50 8.65 8.66
N GLY A 138 2.27 7.58 8.90
CA GLY A 138 1.84 6.38 9.60
C GLY A 138 1.00 5.43 8.74
N VAL A 139 0.96 5.64 7.42
CA VAL A 139 0.27 4.75 6.47
C VAL A 139 1.14 3.54 6.19
N ASP A 140 0.58 2.34 6.30
CA ASP A 140 1.24 1.10 5.86
C ASP A 140 0.86 0.81 4.40
N PHE A 141 1.84 0.34 3.62
CA PHE A 141 1.64 -0.02 2.22
C PHE A 141 1.74 -1.53 2.02
N ILE A 142 0.76 -2.12 1.37
CA ILE A 142 0.73 -3.53 1.01
C ILE A 142 0.62 -3.63 -0.51
N LEU A 143 1.60 -4.24 -1.16
CA LEU A 143 1.72 -4.31 -2.61
C LEU A 143 1.58 -5.75 -3.09
N SER A 144 0.87 -5.98 -4.19
CA SER A 144 0.98 -7.23 -4.93
C SER A 144 1.89 -7.07 -6.15
N LEU A 145 2.70 -8.07 -6.41
CA LEU A 145 3.72 -8.05 -7.44
C LEU A 145 3.75 -9.37 -8.21
N SER A 146 3.44 -9.31 -9.51
CA SER A 146 3.46 -10.48 -10.39
C SER A 146 4.90 -10.76 -10.86
N GLU A 147 5.72 -11.33 -9.96
CA GLU A 147 7.08 -11.75 -10.21
C GLU A 147 7.42 -12.94 -9.32
N ASP A 148 8.33 -13.81 -9.76
CA ASP A 148 8.85 -14.87 -8.89
C ASP A 148 9.64 -14.24 -7.75
N PRO A 149 9.40 -14.60 -6.48
CA PRO A 149 10.18 -14.10 -5.36
C PRO A 149 11.69 -14.28 -5.53
N ALA A 150 12.13 -15.33 -6.22
CA ALA A 150 13.54 -15.61 -6.48
C ALA A 150 14.19 -14.61 -7.47
N ASP A 151 13.40 -13.95 -8.30
CA ASP A 151 13.86 -13.01 -9.32
C ASP A 151 13.76 -11.54 -8.88
N LEU A 152 13.28 -11.30 -7.66
CA LEU A 152 13.12 -9.95 -7.14
C LEU A 152 14.44 -9.28 -6.82
N PRO A 153 14.61 -7.98 -7.12
CA PRO A 153 15.70 -7.19 -6.59
C PRO A 153 15.75 -7.25 -5.06
N GLU A 154 16.96 -7.26 -4.49
CA GLU A 154 17.16 -7.38 -3.03
C GLU A 154 16.40 -6.31 -2.23
N PHE A 155 16.35 -5.08 -2.75
CA PHE A 155 15.63 -3.99 -2.09
C PHE A 155 14.11 -4.19 -2.04
N ILE A 156 13.52 -5.08 -2.87
CA ILE A 156 12.12 -5.50 -2.80
C ILE A 156 11.96 -6.78 -1.96
N ALA A 157 12.88 -7.72 -2.14
CA ALA A 157 12.81 -9.03 -1.49
C ALA A 157 12.71 -8.95 0.04
N LYS A 158 13.32 -7.94 0.66
CA LYS A 158 13.25 -7.70 2.11
C LYS A 158 11.85 -7.40 2.65
N TYR A 159 10.88 -7.03 1.80
CA TYR A 159 9.50 -6.74 2.17
C TYR A 159 8.52 -7.88 1.92
N VAL A 160 8.98 -8.97 1.29
CA VAL A 160 8.11 -10.11 0.92
C VAL A 160 7.59 -10.84 2.14
N ILE A 161 6.28 -11.12 2.16
CA ILE A 161 5.56 -11.81 3.24
C ILE A 161 4.93 -13.12 2.76
#